data_0711e5288d78f0bf1296ea13ad292b75
#
_entry.id   0711e5288d78f0bf1296ea13ad292b75
#
_cell.length_a   1.000
_cell.length_b   1.000
_cell.length_c   1.000
_cell.angle_alpha   90.00
_cell.angle_beta   90.00
_cell.angle_gamma   90.00
#
_symmetry.space_group_name_H-M   'P 1'
#
loop_
_entity.id
_entity.type
_entity.pdbx_description
1 polymer ?
#
loop_
_entity_poly.entity_id
_entity_poly.type
_entity_poly.pdbx_seq_one_letter_code
_entity_poly.pdbx_strand_id
1 'polypeptide(L)'
;QARIGSLTASQEWFKVWRTIDGEGDAAKTALELEVLVRGVFERQRFLDLLQHFIVFEEDPDSGALHKIIAGYHQFHAVNAAVEETVRASGMPERHLLRGGVGTYWAGRMHGGKPGDRRAGVVWHTQGSGKSFSMLFYAARVVRHPAMQNPTLVVLTDRNDLDDQLFGQFQRCADILGQTPVQASGREDLRVLLNRASGGVVFTTIHKFMPEKGEAMSELSARQNIVVIADEAHRSQYGFGGKVNAQTGEMSYGFASNLRDALPNASFIGFTGTPIEKTDANTRAVFGDYISIYDIQRAVADKATVPIYYESRISRLSLNATELPKLDAEFEEITEGEELTKKEKLKTKWAALEALVGDPKRIALIAADLVAHFEKRVEAMDGKAMIVCMSRRICVDLYQALIELRPEWASASDDDTEAEKNKDCVVKVVMTGSADDGPEWQPHIRSKDKRRKLAIRF
;
A
#
# COMPACT_ATOMS: atom_id res chain seq x y z
N GLN A 1 31.17 -2.97 6.80
CA GLN A 1 29.90 -3.05 6.05
C GLN A 1 30.06 -2.43 4.67
N ALA A 2 29.62 -3.12 3.62
CA ALA A 2 29.64 -2.61 2.25
C ALA A 2 28.22 -2.23 1.82
N ARG A 3 28.05 -1.02 1.28
CA ARG A 3 26.76 -0.49 0.83
C ARG A 3 26.91 0.31 -0.44
N ILE A 4 25.84 0.36 -1.23
CA ILE A 4 25.73 1.15 -2.46
C ILE A 4 24.67 2.23 -2.31
N GLY A 5 24.97 3.42 -2.78
CA GLY A 5 24.05 4.55 -2.80
C GLY A 5 24.48 5.61 -3.82
N SER A 6 23.66 6.64 -4.02
CA SER A 6 24.08 7.77 -4.83
C SER A 6 25.10 8.64 -4.06
N LEU A 7 25.92 9.40 -4.79
CA LEU A 7 26.96 10.24 -4.19
C LEU A 7 26.41 11.30 -3.22
N THR A 8 25.21 11.76 -3.47
CA THR A 8 24.52 12.81 -2.69
C THR A 8 23.53 12.25 -1.66
N ALA A 9 23.43 10.93 -1.56
CA ALA A 9 22.47 10.30 -0.63
C ALA A 9 22.96 10.38 0.82
N SER A 10 22.04 10.61 1.76
CA SER A 10 22.32 10.44 3.18
C SER A 10 22.54 8.95 3.52
N GLN A 11 23.15 8.68 4.66
CA GLN A 11 23.59 7.31 5.04
C GLN A 11 22.46 6.28 5.03
N GLU A 12 21.26 6.68 5.35
CA GLU A 12 20.04 5.83 5.37
C GLU A 12 19.66 5.30 3.98
N TRP A 13 20.00 6.01 2.92
CA TRP A 13 19.72 5.59 1.54
C TRP A 13 20.78 4.66 0.95
N PHE A 14 21.88 4.40 1.67
CA PHE A 14 22.86 3.41 1.25
C PHE A 14 22.35 2.00 1.56
N LYS A 15 22.25 1.18 0.53
CA LYS A 15 21.63 -0.14 0.56
C LYS A 15 22.68 -1.25 0.56
N VAL A 16 22.39 -2.34 1.24
CA VAL A 16 23.18 -3.57 1.17
C VAL A 16 22.93 -4.28 -0.16
N TRP A 17 23.87 -5.13 -0.55
CA TRP A 17 23.69 -6.04 -1.68
C TRP A 17 23.99 -7.47 -1.22
N ARG A 18 23.00 -8.37 -1.29
CA ARG A 18 23.04 -9.69 -0.65
C ARG A 18 23.35 -10.85 -1.59
N THR A 19 23.35 -10.65 -2.88
CA THR A 19 23.46 -11.71 -3.88
C THR A 19 24.55 -11.41 -4.91
N ILE A 20 25.21 -12.46 -5.40
CA ILE A 20 26.23 -12.34 -6.48
C ILE A 20 25.56 -12.54 -7.84
N ASP A 21 24.73 -13.55 -7.98
CA ASP A 21 24.10 -14.01 -9.22
C ASP A 21 22.62 -13.72 -9.31
N GLY A 22 21.98 -13.38 -8.17
CA GLY A 22 20.54 -13.15 -8.08
C GLY A 22 19.71 -14.41 -7.78
N GLU A 23 20.32 -15.58 -7.71
CA GLU A 23 19.62 -16.85 -7.43
C GLU A 23 19.37 -17.06 -5.94
N GLY A 24 20.26 -16.53 -5.10
CA GLY A 24 20.16 -16.64 -3.65
C GLY A 24 21.07 -15.67 -2.93
N ASP A 25 20.92 -15.62 -1.60
CA ASP A 25 21.82 -14.85 -0.77
C ASP A 25 23.22 -15.47 -0.77
N ALA A 26 24.22 -14.62 -0.86
CA ALA A 26 25.61 -15.06 -0.70
C ALA A 26 25.83 -15.69 0.68
N ALA A 27 26.79 -16.61 0.78
CA ALA A 27 27.12 -17.27 2.02
C ALA A 27 27.43 -16.24 3.14
N LYS A 28 26.95 -16.48 4.35
CA LYS A 28 27.17 -15.59 5.51
C LYS A 28 28.65 -15.34 5.83
N THR A 29 29.53 -16.22 5.35
CA THR A 29 31.00 -16.12 5.47
C THR A 29 31.63 -15.26 4.40
N ALA A 30 30.91 -14.91 3.33
CA ALA A 30 31.42 -14.06 2.27
C ALA A 30 31.58 -12.61 2.75
N LEU A 31 32.65 -11.94 2.30
CA LEU A 31 32.87 -10.54 2.61
C LEU A 31 31.81 -9.67 1.91
N GLU A 32 31.12 -8.83 2.64
CA GLU A 32 30.07 -7.95 2.08
C GLU A 32 30.57 -7.11 0.89
N LEU A 33 31.82 -6.65 0.93
CA LEU A 33 32.44 -5.91 -0.17
C LEU A 33 32.59 -6.78 -1.43
N GLU A 34 33.01 -8.04 -1.28
CA GLU A 34 33.12 -8.97 -2.39
C GLU A 34 31.74 -9.25 -3.02
N VAL A 35 30.74 -9.50 -2.18
CA VAL A 35 29.35 -9.72 -2.63
C VAL A 35 28.84 -8.50 -3.40
N LEU A 36 29.07 -7.30 -2.88
CA LEU A 36 28.67 -6.06 -3.53
C LEU A 36 29.38 -5.86 -4.87
N VAL A 37 30.71 -6.02 -4.91
CA VAL A 37 31.50 -5.84 -6.14
C VAL A 37 31.10 -6.86 -7.21
N ARG A 38 31.04 -8.14 -6.87
CA ARG A 38 30.66 -9.20 -7.82
C ARG A 38 29.19 -9.14 -8.19
N GLY A 39 28.34 -8.74 -7.26
CA GLY A 39 26.91 -8.65 -7.47
C GLY A 39 26.47 -7.44 -8.28
N VAL A 40 27.10 -6.29 -8.10
CA VAL A 40 26.72 -5.03 -8.79
C VAL A 40 27.51 -4.83 -10.07
N PHE A 41 28.85 -5.03 -10.03
CA PHE A 41 29.75 -4.66 -11.13
C PHE A 41 30.00 -5.80 -12.13
N GLU A 42 29.19 -6.88 -12.09
CA GLU A 42 29.09 -7.74 -13.27
C GLU A 42 28.59 -6.88 -14.45
N ARG A 43 29.26 -6.96 -15.59
CA ARG A 43 29.14 -5.99 -16.68
C ARG A 43 27.71 -5.74 -17.16
N GLN A 44 26.96 -6.79 -17.39
CA GLN A 44 25.58 -6.68 -17.91
C GLN A 44 24.64 -6.13 -16.83
N ARG A 45 24.76 -6.64 -15.61
CA ARG A 45 23.98 -6.20 -14.45
C ARG A 45 24.23 -4.74 -14.11
N PHE A 46 25.47 -4.31 -14.15
CA PHE A 46 25.83 -2.92 -13.91
C PHE A 46 25.23 -1.98 -14.95
N LEU A 47 25.31 -2.35 -16.22
CA LEU A 47 24.67 -1.57 -17.30
C LEU A 47 23.15 -1.53 -17.16
N ASP A 48 22.53 -2.66 -16.82
CA ASP A 48 21.08 -2.74 -16.59
C ASP A 48 20.67 -1.87 -15.39
N LEU A 49 21.45 -1.92 -14.30
CA LEU A 49 21.22 -1.09 -13.13
C LEU A 49 21.27 0.40 -13.47
N LEU A 50 22.29 0.84 -14.21
CA LEU A 50 22.45 2.24 -14.62
C LEU A 50 21.32 2.70 -15.56
N GLN A 51 20.92 1.84 -16.48
CA GLN A 51 19.95 2.21 -17.51
C GLN A 51 18.51 2.22 -17.02
N HIS A 52 18.15 1.35 -16.07
CA HIS A 52 16.77 1.06 -15.75
C HIS A 52 16.40 1.19 -14.27
N PHE A 53 17.37 1.32 -13.36
CA PHE A 53 17.12 1.23 -11.92
C PHE A 53 17.64 2.45 -11.14
N ILE A 54 17.76 3.56 -11.84
CA ILE A 54 18.04 4.87 -11.27
C ILE A 54 16.92 5.81 -11.68
N VAL A 55 16.36 6.52 -10.71
CA VAL A 55 15.36 7.57 -10.94
C VAL A 55 15.82 8.87 -10.30
N PHE A 56 15.35 9.95 -10.87
CA PHE A 56 15.49 11.29 -10.32
C PHE A 56 14.10 11.74 -9.89
N GLU A 57 13.94 12.00 -8.60
CA GLU A 57 12.71 12.49 -8.02
C GLU A 57 12.90 13.93 -7.58
N GLU A 58 12.04 14.82 -8.06
CA GLU A 58 12.02 16.21 -7.63
C GLU A 58 11.17 16.33 -6.37
N ASP A 59 11.77 16.87 -5.31
CA ASP A 59 11.05 17.19 -4.09
C ASP A 59 10.06 18.34 -4.32
N PRO A 60 8.77 18.15 -4.07
CA PRO A 60 7.76 19.14 -4.42
C PRO A 60 7.82 20.44 -3.59
N ASP A 61 8.44 20.41 -2.43
CA ASP A 61 8.48 21.54 -1.52
C ASP A 61 9.79 22.35 -1.69
N SER A 62 10.91 21.69 -1.93
CA SER A 62 12.23 22.32 -2.09
C SER A 62 12.71 22.45 -3.54
N GLY A 63 12.12 21.70 -4.48
CA GLY A 63 12.62 21.57 -5.86
C GLY A 63 13.97 20.81 -5.95
N ALA A 64 14.42 20.21 -4.86
CA ALA A 64 15.67 19.45 -4.84
C ALA A 64 15.53 18.14 -5.60
N LEU A 65 16.52 17.81 -6.42
CA LEU A 65 16.55 16.58 -7.19
C LEU A 65 17.25 15.47 -6.42
N HIS A 66 16.48 14.42 -6.07
CA HIS A 66 16.98 13.24 -5.40
C HIS A 66 17.26 12.11 -6.38
N LYS A 67 18.50 11.63 -6.40
CA LYS A 67 18.89 10.46 -7.19
C LYS A 67 18.69 9.18 -6.37
N ILE A 68 17.77 8.34 -6.78
CA ILE A 68 17.40 7.10 -6.10
C ILE A 68 17.86 5.91 -6.93
N ILE A 69 18.59 4.98 -6.32
CA ILE A 69 19.03 3.72 -6.91
C ILE A 69 18.25 2.55 -6.31
N ALA A 70 17.88 1.57 -7.11
CA ALA A 70 17.20 0.37 -6.64
C ALA A 70 18.08 -0.45 -5.67
N GLY A 71 17.47 -1.05 -4.66
CA GLY A 71 18.11 -2.10 -3.87
C GLY A 71 18.11 -3.43 -4.63
N TYR A 72 18.94 -4.40 -4.19
CA TYR A 72 19.04 -5.71 -4.85
C TYR A 72 17.68 -6.42 -4.94
N HIS A 73 16.86 -6.35 -3.89
CA HIS A 73 15.52 -6.96 -3.87
C HIS A 73 14.60 -6.35 -4.93
N GLN A 74 14.68 -5.03 -5.14
CA GLN A 74 13.91 -4.35 -6.19
C GLN A 74 14.42 -4.72 -7.58
N PHE A 75 15.75 -4.71 -7.76
CA PHE A 75 16.41 -5.05 -9.02
C PHE A 75 16.01 -6.44 -9.52
N HIS A 76 16.16 -7.47 -8.67
CA HIS A 76 15.86 -8.85 -9.04
C HIS A 76 14.36 -9.09 -9.19
N ALA A 77 13.53 -8.56 -8.27
CA ALA A 77 12.09 -8.70 -8.35
C ALA A 77 11.51 -8.09 -9.62
N VAL A 78 11.96 -6.90 -9.98
CA VAL A 78 11.47 -6.20 -11.19
C VAL A 78 11.88 -6.95 -12.45
N ASN A 79 13.12 -7.42 -12.55
CA ASN A 79 13.57 -8.18 -13.70
C ASN A 79 12.75 -9.48 -13.88
N ALA A 80 12.55 -10.25 -12.80
CA ALA A 80 11.71 -11.44 -12.82
C ALA A 80 10.25 -11.11 -13.17
N ALA A 81 9.70 -10.01 -12.63
CA ALA A 81 8.34 -9.59 -12.92
C ALA A 81 8.12 -9.20 -14.38
N VAL A 82 9.10 -8.56 -15.01
CA VAL A 82 9.05 -8.23 -16.46
C VAL A 82 9.00 -9.50 -17.31
N GLU A 83 9.86 -10.48 -17.05
CA GLU A 83 9.87 -11.74 -17.78
C GLU A 83 8.58 -12.53 -17.60
N GLU A 84 8.06 -12.60 -16.37
CA GLU A 84 6.77 -13.24 -16.09
C GLU A 84 5.61 -12.52 -16.78
N THR A 85 5.68 -11.19 -16.92
CA THR A 85 4.67 -10.42 -17.66
C THR A 85 4.71 -10.74 -19.15
N VAL A 86 5.90 -10.82 -19.75
CA VAL A 86 6.05 -11.21 -21.15
C VAL A 86 5.53 -12.62 -21.36
N ARG A 87 5.87 -13.57 -20.49
CA ARG A 87 5.33 -14.94 -20.50
C ARG A 87 3.79 -14.93 -20.42
N ALA A 88 3.25 -14.22 -19.44
CA ALA A 88 1.81 -14.17 -19.18
C ALA A 88 1.02 -13.53 -20.33
N SER A 89 1.61 -12.55 -21.01
CA SER A 89 0.97 -11.86 -22.14
C SER A 89 0.77 -12.77 -23.35
N GLY A 90 1.57 -13.82 -23.50
CA GLY A 90 1.58 -14.67 -24.70
C GLY A 90 1.97 -13.94 -25.97
N MET A 91 2.53 -12.73 -25.83
CA MET A 91 3.07 -11.99 -26.98
C MET A 91 4.26 -12.76 -27.57
N PRO A 92 4.33 -12.87 -28.89
CA PRO A 92 5.44 -13.59 -29.51
C PRO A 92 6.75 -12.89 -29.15
N GLU A 93 7.67 -13.63 -28.52
CA GLU A 93 9.07 -13.19 -28.43
C GLU A 93 9.56 -13.04 -29.86
N ARG A 94 9.54 -11.85 -30.40
CA ARG A 94 10.41 -11.57 -31.56
C ARG A 94 11.81 -11.84 -31.07
N HIS A 95 12.53 -12.72 -31.74
CA HIS A 95 13.92 -13.05 -31.47
C HIS A 95 14.80 -11.80 -31.51
N LEU A 96 14.65 -10.98 -30.53
CA LEU A 96 15.55 -9.90 -30.21
C LEU A 96 16.74 -10.60 -29.58
N LEU A 97 17.85 -10.58 -30.31
CA LEU A 97 19.16 -10.98 -29.90
C LEU A 97 19.23 -11.25 -28.40
N ARG A 98 19.13 -12.50 -27.99
CA ARG A 98 19.48 -12.95 -26.64
C ARG A 98 20.99 -12.76 -26.49
N GLY A 99 21.43 -11.53 -26.42
CA GLY A 99 22.70 -11.21 -25.82
C GLY A 99 22.51 -11.54 -24.35
N GLY A 100 22.95 -12.74 -23.99
CA GLY A 100 23.02 -13.30 -22.65
C GLY A 100 22.39 -12.47 -21.54
N VAL A 101 21.07 -12.47 -21.46
CA VAL A 101 20.37 -11.98 -20.27
C VAL A 101 20.65 -13.04 -19.22
N GLY A 102 21.62 -12.74 -18.35
CA GLY A 102 21.85 -13.56 -17.18
C GLY A 102 20.52 -13.67 -16.40
N THR A 103 20.24 -14.83 -15.89
CA THR A 103 19.06 -15.08 -15.06
C THR A 103 19.19 -14.30 -13.75
N TYR A 104 18.48 -13.19 -13.67
CA TYR A 104 18.54 -12.27 -12.52
C TYR A 104 17.52 -12.60 -11.44
N TRP A 105 17.36 -13.81 -11.03
CA TRP A 105 16.38 -14.13 -9.99
C TRP A 105 16.97 -14.59 -8.68
N ALA A 106 16.36 -14.11 -7.63
CA ALA A 106 16.51 -14.71 -6.33
C ALA A 106 15.12 -15.17 -5.85
N GLY A 107 14.96 -16.46 -5.61
CA GLY A 107 13.75 -17.02 -4.99
C GLY A 107 12.53 -17.11 -5.90
N ARG A 108 12.71 -17.29 -7.20
CA ARG A 108 11.63 -17.43 -8.17
C ARG A 108 10.85 -18.72 -7.98
N MET A 109 9.54 -18.62 -7.86
CA MET A 109 8.64 -19.74 -8.10
C MET A 109 8.40 -19.89 -9.62
N HIS A 110 8.22 -21.13 -10.09
CA HIS A 110 7.94 -21.38 -11.51
C HIS A 110 6.66 -20.65 -11.92
N GLY A 111 6.76 -19.83 -12.96
CA GLY A 111 5.64 -19.12 -13.54
C GLY A 111 4.59 -20.06 -14.15
N GLY A 112 3.43 -19.51 -14.47
CA GLY A 112 2.34 -20.25 -15.11
C GLY A 112 2.62 -20.60 -16.58
N LYS A 113 1.58 -21.04 -17.30
CA LYS A 113 1.67 -21.32 -18.73
C LYS A 113 1.83 -20.03 -19.53
N PRO A 114 2.56 -20.04 -20.66
CA PRO A 114 2.58 -18.88 -21.57
C PRO A 114 1.17 -18.47 -21.98
N GLY A 115 0.89 -17.17 -21.93
CA GLY A 115 -0.42 -16.63 -22.27
C GLY A 115 -1.53 -16.82 -21.24
N ASP A 116 -1.21 -17.26 -20.01
CA ASP A 116 -2.21 -17.47 -18.95
C ASP A 116 -2.70 -16.19 -18.27
N ARG A 117 -2.18 -15.05 -18.67
CA ARG A 117 -2.55 -13.71 -18.18
C ARG A 117 -2.20 -13.42 -16.71
N ARG A 118 -1.48 -14.29 -16.05
CA ARG A 118 -1.12 -14.18 -14.63
C ARG A 118 0.40 -14.04 -14.51
N ALA A 119 0.86 -12.80 -14.37
CA ALA A 119 2.29 -12.54 -14.25
C ALA A 119 2.86 -12.99 -12.91
N GLY A 120 2.12 -12.75 -11.82
CA GLY A 120 2.49 -13.17 -10.48
C GLY A 120 2.32 -12.07 -9.43
N VAL A 121 2.88 -12.31 -8.25
CA VAL A 121 2.79 -11.40 -7.09
C VAL A 121 4.20 -11.03 -6.60
N VAL A 122 4.44 -9.75 -6.41
CA VAL A 122 5.62 -9.21 -5.72
C VAL A 122 5.21 -8.84 -4.29
N TRP A 123 5.69 -9.62 -3.34
CA TRP A 123 5.48 -9.35 -1.92
C TRP A 123 6.71 -8.68 -1.33
N HIS A 124 6.63 -7.38 -1.17
CA HIS A 124 7.64 -6.57 -0.50
C HIS A 124 7.00 -5.86 0.69
N THR A 125 7.54 -6.06 1.89
CA THR A 125 6.98 -5.48 3.12
C THR A 125 6.87 -3.96 3.06
N GLN A 126 6.02 -3.37 3.89
CA GLN A 126 5.88 -1.92 3.97
C GLN A 126 7.21 -1.28 4.34
N GLY A 127 7.50 -0.10 3.78
CA GLY A 127 8.78 0.60 3.97
C GLY A 127 9.95 0.09 3.11
N SER A 128 9.79 -0.99 2.34
CA SER A 128 10.84 -1.54 1.47
C SER A 128 11.02 -0.82 0.12
N GLY A 129 10.22 0.23 -0.15
CA GLY A 129 10.25 0.96 -1.41
C GLY A 129 9.40 0.32 -2.52
N LYS A 130 8.28 -0.34 -2.18
CA LYS A 130 7.36 -1.00 -3.11
C LYS A 130 6.93 -0.08 -4.27
N SER A 131 6.61 1.19 -4.00
CA SER A 131 6.20 2.14 -5.04
C SER A 131 7.30 2.38 -6.08
N PHE A 132 8.58 2.42 -5.67
CA PHE A 132 9.70 2.47 -6.61
C PHE A 132 9.86 1.15 -7.38
N SER A 133 9.60 0.00 -6.75
CA SER A 133 9.58 -1.28 -7.48
C SER A 133 8.53 -1.27 -8.58
N MET A 134 7.33 -0.75 -8.30
CA MET A 134 6.26 -0.59 -9.30
C MET A 134 6.66 0.37 -10.42
N LEU A 135 7.33 1.47 -10.10
CA LEU A 135 7.82 2.46 -11.06
C LEU A 135 8.90 1.87 -11.98
N PHE A 136 9.92 1.20 -11.42
CA PHE A 136 10.96 0.52 -12.20
C PHE A 136 10.36 -0.57 -13.10
N TYR A 137 9.42 -1.33 -12.56
CA TYR A 137 8.69 -2.35 -13.32
C TYR A 137 7.92 -1.73 -14.50
N ALA A 138 7.14 -0.69 -14.23
CA ALA A 138 6.38 0.04 -15.24
C ALA A 138 7.28 0.56 -16.38
N ALA A 139 8.41 1.20 -16.01
CA ALA A 139 9.36 1.73 -16.98
C ALA A 139 10.01 0.63 -17.84
N ARG A 140 10.32 -0.52 -17.25
CA ARG A 140 10.87 -1.68 -17.96
C ARG A 140 9.85 -2.30 -18.91
N VAL A 141 8.62 -2.50 -18.47
CA VAL A 141 7.54 -3.09 -19.29
C VAL A 141 7.18 -2.19 -20.47
N VAL A 142 7.10 -0.86 -20.27
CA VAL A 142 6.83 0.11 -21.33
C VAL A 142 7.88 0.04 -22.44
N ARG A 143 9.14 -0.15 -22.06
CA ARG A 143 10.27 -0.20 -23.02
C ARG A 143 10.54 -1.60 -23.54
N HIS A 144 9.86 -2.64 -23.02
CA HIS A 144 10.13 -4.00 -23.43
C HIS A 144 9.65 -4.28 -24.85
N PRO A 145 10.53 -4.69 -25.77
CA PRO A 145 10.18 -4.81 -27.20
C PRO A 145 9.05 -5.81 -27.47
N ALA A 146 8.99 -6.92 -26.72
CA ALA A 146 7.92 -7.90 -26.85
C ALA A 146 6.54 -7.32 -26.50
N MET A 147 6.46 -6.31 -25.62
CA MET A 147 5.21 -5.70 -25.20
C MET A 147 4.66 -4.65 -26.17
N GLN A 148 5.43 -4.22 -27.17
CA GLN A 148 4.99 -3.35 -28.27
C GLN A 148 4.31 -2.05 -27.78
N ASN A 149 4.95 -1.31 -26.88
CA ASN A 149 4.42 -0.11 -26.26
C ASN A 149 3.08 -0.36 -25.54
N PRO A 150 3.08 -1.10 -24.43
CA PRO A 150 1.86 -1.51 -23.73
C PRO A 150 1.14 -0.33 -23.07
N THR A 151 -0.16 -0.51 -22.83
CA THR A 151 -0.89 0.34 -21.88
C THR A 151 -0.76 -0.29 -20.48
N LEU A 152 -0.33 0.50 -19.51
CA LEU A 152 -0.29 0.10 -18.10
C LEU A 152 -1.51 0.67 -17.38
N VAL A 153 -2.22 -0.18 -16.66
CA VAL A 153 -3.37 0.19 -15.82
C VAL A 153 -2.97 -0.03 -14.39
N VAL A 154 -2.72 1.05 -13.65
CA VAL A 154 -2.36 0.98 -12.23
C VAL A 154 -3.62 1.08 -11.40
N LEU A 155 -3.93 -0.01 -10.69
CA LEU A 155 -5.10 -0.12 -9.81
C LEU A 155 -4.70 0.19 -8.38
N THR A 156 -5.39 1.16 -7.78
CA THR A 156 -5.29 1.51 -6.37
C THR A 156 -6.61 1.23 -5.64
N ASP A 157 -6.53 1.01 -4.34
CA ASP A 157 -7.70 0.67 -3.53
C ASP A 157 -8.53 1.91 -3.14
N ARG A 158 -7.87 3.04 -2.89
CA ARG A 158 -8.48 4.27 -2.38
C ARG A 158 -7.95 5.49 -3.12
N ASN A 159 -8.81 6.50 -3.24
CA ASN A 159 -8.45 7.75 -3.91
C ASN A 159 -7.25 8.46 -3.26
N ASP A 160 -7.11 8.43 -1.92
CA ASP A 160 -5.99 9.09 -1.23
C ASP A 160 -4.64 8.38 -1.48
N LEU A 161 -4.63 7.04 -1.58
CA LEU A 161 -3.46 6.25 -1.95
C LEU A 161 -3.14 6.37 -3.44
N ASP A 162 -4.18 6.52 -4.27
CA ASP A 162 -4.07 6.80 -5.69
C ASP A 162 -3.29 8.11 -5.91
N ASP A 163 -3.65 9.19 -5.21
CA ASP A 163 -2.96 10.48 -5.30
C ASP A 163 -1.47 10.39 -4.92
N GLN A 164 -1.10 9.61 -3.90
CA GLN A 164 0.28 9.46 -3.45
C GLN A 164 1.13 8.69 -4.48
N LEU A 165 0.66 7.53 -4.91
CA LEU A 165 1.37 6.70 -5.88
C LEU A 165 1.43 7.38 -7.26
N PHE A 166 0.32 7.97 -7.69
CA PHE A 166 0.24 8.77 -8.91
C PHE A 166 1.22 9.94 -8.90
N GLY A 167 1.25 10.71 -7.81
CA GLY A 167 2.20 11.82 -7.65
C GLY A 167 3.66 11.37 -7.74
N GLN A 168 4.01 10.19 -7.19
CA GLN A 168 5.34 9.64 -7.31
C GLN A 168 5.69 9.27 -8.76
N PHE A 169 4.76 8.64 -9.49
CA PHE A 169 4.94 8.33 -10.90
C PHE A 169 5.07 9.58 -11.75
N GLN A 170 4.33 10.66 -11.42
CA GLN A 170 4.45 11.95 -12.11
C GLN A 170 5.83 12.59 -11.90
N ARG A 171 6.33 12.62 -10.65
CA ARG A 171 7.65 13.18 -10.34
C ARG A 171 8.80 12.42 -11.00
N CYS A 172 8.57 11.17 -11.34
CA CYS A 172 9.54 10.31 -12.01
C CYS A 172 9.14 9.97 -13.46
N ALA A 173 8.36 10.81 -14.14
CA ALA A 173 7.85 10.54 -15.49
C ALA A 173 8.94 10.33 -16.54
N ASP A 174 10.13 10.88 -16.35
CA ASP A 174 11.27 10.74 -17.25
C ASP A 174 11.68 9.27 -17.46
N ILE A 175 11.65 8.46 -16.39
CA ILE A 175 11.99 7.03 -16.54
C ILE A 175 10.92 6.27 -17.31
N LEU A 176 9.65 6.72 -17.27
CA LEU A 176 8.55 6.10 -18.01
C LEU A 176 8.58 6.48 -19.49
N GLY A 177 9.12 7.64 -19.84
CA GLY A 177 9.10 8.20 -21.18
C GLY A 177 7.70 8.61 -21.64
N GLN A 178 6.74 8.72 -20.72
CA GLN A 178 5.36 9.15 -20.94
C GLN A 178 4.73 9.67 -19.65
N THR A 179 3.80 10.61 -19.78
CA THR A 179 3.12 11.22 -18.64
C THR A 179 2.00 10.30 -18.13
N PRO A 180 2.02 9.88 -16.85
CA PRO A 180 0.90 9.17 -16.25
C PRO A 180 -0.37 10.04 -16.24
N VAL A 181 -1.52 9.42 -16.41
CA VAL A 181 -2.84 10.06 -16.35
C VAL A 181 -3.74 9.33 -15.36
N GLN A 182 -4.58 10.07 -14.67
CA GLN A 182 -5.55 9.51 -13.72
C GLN A 182 -6.95 9.58 -14.33
N ALA A 183 -7.65 8.43 -14.42
CA ALA A 183 -9.00 8.40 -14.90
C ALA A 183 -9.95 9.10 -13.92
N SER A 184 -10.69 10.11 -14.38
CA SER A 184 -11.65 10.86 -13.57
C SER A 184 -12.94 10.07 -13.29
N GLY A 185 -13.38 9.24 -14.22
CA GLY A 185 -14.59 8.45 -14.15
C GLY A 185 -14.55 7.22 -15.06
N ARG A 186 -15.68 6.50 -15.17
CA ARG A 186 -15.80 5.29 -16.01
C ARG A 186 -15.69 5.60 -17.49
N GLU A 187 -16.36 6.65 -17.96
CA GLU A 187 -16.31 7.06 -19.37
C GLU A 187 -14.92 7.52 -19.75
N ASP A 188 -14.28 8.29 -18.89
CA ASP A 188 -12.89 8.70 -19.08
C ASP A 188 -11.94 7.50 -19.15
N LEU A 189 -12.11 6.50 -18.26
CA LEU A 189 -11.35 5.26 -18.32
C LEU A 189 -11.55 4.52 -19.64
N ARG A 190 -12.79 4.48 -20.17
CA ARG A 190 -13.11 3.88 -21.48
C ARG A 190 -12.34 4.60 -22.61
N VAL A 191 -12.35 5.93 -22.60
CA VAL A 191 -11.61 6.73 -23.57
C VAL A 191 -10.11 6.50 -23.47
N LEU A 192 -9.57 6.49 -22.24
CA LEU A 192 -8.14 6.27 -21.99
C LEU A 192 -7.67 4.87 -22.42
N LEU A 193 -8.52 3.85 -22.33
CA LEU A 193 -8.22 2.48 -22.76
C LEU A 193 -8.48 2.23 -24.25
N ASN A 194 -9.32 3.05 -24.87
CA ASN A 194 -9.61 2.96 -26.30
C ASN A 194 -8.55 3.67 -27.16
N ARG A 195 -7.28 3.26 -27.00
CA ARG A 195 -6.13 3.76 -27.74
C ARG A 195 -5.38 2.59 -28.39
N ALA A 196 -4.64 2.87 -29.47
CA ALA A 196 -3.92 1.84 -30.19
C ALA A 196 -2.75 1.24 -29.39
N SER A 197 -2.04 2.06 -28.61
CA SER A 197 -0.89 1.65 -27.79
C SER A 197 -0.49 2.70 -26.77
N GLY A 198 0.38 2.32 -25.83
CA GLY A 198 0.97 3.22 -24.84
C GLY A 198 -0.01 3.71 -23.77
N GLY A 199 0.50 4.49 -22.85
CA GLY A 199 -0.22 5.12 -21.74
C GLY A 199 -0.01 4.42 -20.40
N VAL A 200 0.11 5.23 -19.36
CA VAL A 200 0.10 4.79 -17.96
C VAL A 200 -1.13 5.42 -17.32
N VAL A 201 -2.14 4.60 -17.03
CA VAL A 201 -3.46 5.02 -16.58
C VAL A 201 -3.67 4.59 -15.14
N PHE A 202 -3.85 5.55 -14.25
CA PHE A 202 -4.22 5.31 -12.85
C PHE A 202 -5.73 5.27 -12.69
N THR A 203 -6.22 4.32 -11.92
CA THR A 203 -7.65 4.17 -11.68
C THR A 203 -7.92 3.36 -10.42
N THR A 204 -9.13 3.49 -9.88
CA THR A 204 -9.60 2.64 -8.78
C THR A 204 -10.43 1.48 -9.31
N ILE A 205 -10.43 0.37 -8.57
CA ILE A 205 -11.16 -0.85 -8.96
C ILE A 205 -12.66 -0.61 -9.14
N HIS A 206 -13.22 0.36 -8.42
CA HIS A 206 -14.64 0.71 -8.50
C HIS A 206 -15.09 1.23 -9.87
N LYS A 207 -14.14 1.75 -10.70
CA LYS A 207 -14.45 2.21 -12.05
C LYS A 207 -14.67 1.07 -13.05
N PHE A 208 -14.36 -0.18 -12.66
CA PHE A 208 -14.67 -1.40 -13.40
C PHE A 208 -15.98 -2.07 -12.95
N MET A 209 -16.83 -1.38 -12.19
CA MET A 209 -18.15 -1.92 -11.85
C MET A 209 -19.16 -1.58 -12.96
N PRO A 210 -19.98 -2.56 -13.38
CA PRO A 210 -21.09 -2.26 -14.29
C PRO A 210 -22.14 -1.39 -13.59
N GLU A 211 -23.01 -0.77 -14.34
CA GLU A 211 -24.22 -0.14 -13.80
C GLU A 211 -25.16 -1.20 -13.22
N LYS A 212 -26.08 -0.77 -12.31
CA LYS A 212 -27.00 -1.73 -11.67
C LYS A 212 -27.82 -2.49 -12.72
N GLY A 213 -27.69 -3.82 -12.73
CA GLY A 213 -28.42 -4.69 -13.62
C GLY A 213 -27.75 -4.96 -14.97
N GLU A 214 -26.57 -4.41 -15.22
CA GLU A 214 -25.81 -4.65 -16.45
C GLU A 214 -24.61 -5.58 -16.20
N ALA A 215 -24.21 -6.32 -17.23
CA ALA A 215 -22.95 -7.06 -17.22
C ALA A 215 -21.80 -6.12 -17.60
N MET A 216 -20.58 -6.38 -17.09
CA MET A 216 -19.40 -5.60 -17.48
C MET A 216 -19.13 -5.78 -18.97
N SER A 217 -19.08 -4.67 -19.71
CA SER A 217 -18.74 -4.69 -21.13
C SER A 217 -17.22 -4.70 -21.31
N GLU A 218 -16.75 -5.35 -22.37
CA GLU A 218 -15.36 -5.30 -22.78
C GLU A 218 -14.93 -3.85 -23.08
N LEU A 219 -13.86 -3.40 -22.43
CA LEU A 219 -13.27 -2.08 -22.68
C LEU A 219 -12.13 -2.16 -23.71
N SER A 220 -11.40 -3.28 -23.75
CA SER A 220 -10.36 -3.49 -24.74
C SER A 220 -9.97 -4.97 -24.85
N ALA A 221 -9.90 -5.48 -26.09
CA ALA A 221 -9.43 -6.82 -26.41
C ALA A 221 -7.90 -6.91 -26.61
N ARG A 222 -7.17 -5.84 -26.37
CA ARG A 222 -5.72 -5.79 -26.60
C ARG A 222 -4.96 -6.70 -25.66
N GLN A 223 -3.93 -7.40 -26.18
CA GLN A 223 -3.06 -8.30 -25.41
C GLN A 223 -1.93 -7.55 -24.69
N ASN A 224 -1.54 -6.38 -25.20
CA ASN A 224 -0.48 -5.56 -24.62
C ASN A 224 -1.00 -4.55 -23.61
N ILE A 225 -1.95 -4.97 -22.78
CA ILE A 225 -2.37 -4.25 -21.59
C ILE A 225 -1.85 -4.99 -20.35
N VAL A 226 -1.27 -4.26 -19.42
CA VAL A 226 -0.79 -4.80 -18.15
C VAL A 226 -1.49 -4.08 -17.02
N VAL A 227 -2.17 -4.85 -16.18
CA VAL A 227 -2.84 -4.37 -14.98
C VAL A 227 -1.91 -4.59 -13.78
N ILE A 228 -1.51 -3.51 -13.13
CA ILE A 228 -0.66 -3.48 -11.95
C ILE A 228 -1.56 -3.16 -10.76
N ALA A 229 -1.80 -4.14 -9.88
CA ALA A 229 -2.63 -3.93 -8.69
C ALA A 229 -1.76 -3.66 -7.47
N ASP A 230 -1.95 -2.50 -6.84
CA ASP A 230 -1.40 -2.23 -5.50
C ASP A 230 -2.29 -2.84 -4.43
N GLU A 231 -1.70 -3.23 -3.31
CA GLU A 231 -2.34 -3.94 -2.20
C GLU A 231 -3.17 -5.16 -2.65
N ALA A 232 -2.59 -5.99 -3.53
CA ALA A 232 -3.24 -7.11 -4.21
C ALA A 232 -3.86 -8.16 -3.26
N HIS A 233 -3.49 -8.16 -1.98
CA HIS A 233 -4.04 -9.04 -0.94
C HIS A 233 -5.48 -8.69 -0.52
N ARG A 234 -5.99 -7.53 -0.87
CA ARG A 234 -7.31 -7.09 -0.42
C ARG A 234 -8.42 -7.93 -1.04
N SER A 235 -9.42 -8.27 -0.23
CA SER A 235 -10.53 -9.18 -0.53
C SER A 235 -11.42 -8.80 -1.72
N GLN A 236 -11.26 -7.59 -2.25
CA GLN A 236 -12.01 -7.10 -3.43
C GLN A 236 -11.62 -7.83 -4.72
N TYR A 237 -10.49 -8.53 -4.76
CA TYR A 237 -10.03 -9.26 -5.93
C TYR A 237 -10.57 -10.71 -6.04
N GLY A 238 -11.70 -11.02 -5.38
CA GLY A 238 -12.31 -12.36 -5.45
C GLY A 238 -13.09 -12.63 -6.75
N PHE A 239 -13.04 -13.87 -7.25
CA PHE A 239 -13.86 -14.34 -8.38
C PHE A 239 -15.25 -14.82 -7.97
N GLY A 240 -15.52 -14.95 -6.68
CA GLY A 240 -16.77 -15.50 -6.16
C GLY A 240 -17.98 -14.61 -6.42
N GLY A 241 -18.94 -15.09 -7.18
CA GLY A 241 -20.27 -14.48 -7.28
C GLY A 241 -21.01 -14.62 -5.94
N LYS A 242 -21.64 -13.55 -5.48
CA LYS A 242 -22.59 -13.57 -4.35
C LYS A 242 -23.99 -13.40 -4.90
N VAL A 243 -24.84 -14.39 -4.66
CA VAL A 243 -26.27 -14.25 -4.93
C VAL A 243 -26.86 -13.39 -3.81
N ASN A 244 -27.52 -12.30 -4.16
CA ASN A 244 -28.30 -11.52 -3.21
C ASN A 244 -29.52 -12.38 -2.83
N ALA A 245 -29.60 -12.79 -1.58
CA ALA A 245 -30.67 -13.68 -1.10
C ALA A 245 -32.07 -13.06 -1.19
N GLN A 246 -32.19 -11.73 -1.34
CA GLN A 246 -33.48 -11.02 -1.42
C GLN A 246 -33.92 -10.73 -2.85
N THR A 247 -32.97 -10.48 -3.78
CA THR A 247 -33.28 -10.11 -5.17
C THR A 247 -32.96 -11.22 -6.16
N GLY A 248 -32.27 -12.28 -5.76
CA GLY A 248 -31.81 -13.35 -6.66
C GLY A 248 -30.72 -12.91 -7.64
N GLU A 249 -30.28 -11.66 -7.58
CA GLU A 249 -29.27 -11.13 -8.47
C GLU A 249 -27.88 -11.63 -8.11
N MET A 250 -27.13 -12.06 -9.10
CA MET A 250 -25.74 -12.50 -8.96
C MET A 250 -24.81 -11.29 -9.09
N SER A 251 -24.13 -10.91 -8.00
CA SER A 251 -23.06 -9.92 -8.09
C SER A 251 -21.72 -10.65 -8.20
N TYR A 252 -21.02 -10.43 -9.29
CA TYR A 252 -19.67 -10.96 -9.50
C TYR A 252 -18.64 -10.16 -8.72
N GLY A 253 -17.55 -10.81 -8.30
CA GLY A 253 -16.43 -10.13 -7.65
C GLY A 253 -15.74 -9.17 -8.62
N PHE A 254 -15.07 -8.15 -8.09
CA PHE A 254 -14.37 -7.14 -8.89
C PHE A 254 -13.33 -7.73 -9.87
N ALA A 255 -12.67 -8.83 -9.49
CA ALA A 255 -11.70 -9.49 -10.36
C ALA A 255 -12.38 -10.09 -11.60
N SER A 256 -13.63 -10.57 -11.49
CA SER A 256 -14.39 -11.04 -12.64
C SER A 256 -14.69 -9.89 -13.58
N ASN A 257 -15.27 -8.80 -13.07
CA ASN A 257 -15.59 -7.62 -13.87
C ASN A 257 -14.34 -7.04 -14.58
N LEU A 258 -13.21 -7.03 -13.89
CA LEU A 258 -11.94 -6.56 -14.45
C LEU A 258 -11.45 -7.48 -15.57
N ARG A 259 -11.61 -8.80 -15.42
CA ARG A 259 -11.28 -9.78 -16.45
C ARG A 259 -12.22 -9.68 -17.66
N ASP A 260 -13.50 -9.44 -17.41
CA ASP A 260 -14.48 -9.24 -18.48
C ASP A 260 -14.22 -7.95 -19.24
N ALA A 261 -13.83 -6.87 -18.54
CA ALA A 261 -13.45 -5.60 -19.14
C ALA A 261 -12.16 -5.68 -19.98
N LEU A 262 -11.18 -6.47 -19.54
CA LEU A 262 -9.85 -6.59 -20.14
C LEU A 262 -9.46 -8.07 -20.29
N PRO A 263 -10.12 -8.84 -21.16
CA PRO A 263 -10.01 -10.30 -21.22
C PRO A 263 -8.60 -10.80 -21.61
N ASN A 264 -7.86 -9.98 -22.34
CA ASN A 264 -6.53 -10.32 -22.83
C ASN A 264 -5.38 -9.63 -22.09
N ALA A 265 -5.67 -8.82 -21.05
CA ALA A 265 -4.66 -8.15 -20.27
C ALA A 265 -3.89 -9.12 -19.36
N SER A 266 -2.62 -8.81 -19.09
CA SER A 266 -1.80 -9.50 -18.09
C SER A 266 -1.96 -8.80 -16.73
N PHE A 267 -1.95 -9.58 -15.63
CA PHE A 267 -2.19 -9.09 -14.29
C PHE A 267 -1.01 -9.39 -13.39
N ILE A 268 -0.54 -8.38 -12.68
CA ILE A 268 0.51 -8.48 -11.66
C ILE A 268 0.04 -7.80 -10.38
N GLY A 269 0.32 -8.43 -9.24
CA GLY A 269 0.01 -7.90 -7.92
C GLY A 269 1.25 -7.43 -7.17
N PHE A 270 1.15 -6.29 -6.50
CA PHE A 270 2.11 -5.83 -5.51
C PHE A 270 1.43 -5.77 -4.14
N THR A 271 2.11 -6.24 -3.10
CA THR A 271 1.54 -6.25 -1.75
C THR A 271 2.61 -6.09 -0.68
N GLY A 272 2.28 -5.42 0.41
CA GLY A 272 3.12 -5.31 1.60
C GLY A 272 2.81 -6.36 2.66
N THR A 273 1.62 -6.94 2.63
CA THR A 273 1.13 -7.87 3.64
C THR A 273 0.42 -9.06 2.98
N PRO A 274 1.00 -10.26 2.98
CA PRO A 274 0.27 -11.45 2.58
C PRO A 274 -0.71 -11.81 3.69
N ILE A 275 -1.93 -12.17 3.35
CA ILE A 275 -2.89 -12.73 4.28
C ILE A 275 -3.07 -14.20 3.91
N GLU A 276 -2.55 -15.10 4.73
CA GLU A 276 -2.57 -16.56 4.48
C GLU A 276 -3.96 -17.11 4.13
N LYS A 277 -5.01 -16.58 4.76
CA LYS A 277 -6.41 -17.01 4.49
C LYS A 277 -6.98 -16.55 3.14
N THR A 278 -6.41 -15.52 2.52
CA THR A 278 -6.83 -14.97 1.21
C THR A 278 -5.82 -15.23 0.10
N ASP A 279 -4.70 -15.89 0.44
CA ASP A 279 -3.60 -16.16 -0.48
C ASP A 279 -4.03 -16.97 -1.71
N ALA A 280 -4.91 -17.95 -1.52
CA ALA A 280 -5.47 -18.73 -2.63
C ALA A 280 -6.20 -17.86 -3.65
N ASN A 281 -6.93 -16.82 -3.21
CA ASN A 281 -7.62 -15.90 -4.10
C ASN A 281 -6.63 -14.98 -4.84
N THR A 282 -5.61 -14.47 -4.16
CA THR A 282 -4.58 -13.62 -4.76
C THR A 282 -3.82 -14.39 -5.84
N ARG A 283 -3.41 -15.64 -5.57
CA ARG A 283 -2.77 -16.51 -6.56
C ARG A 283 -3.68 -16.88 -7.73
N ALA A 284 -4.97 -17.07 -7.49
CA ALA A 284 -5.93 -17.34 -8.56
C ALA A 284 -6.03 -16.19 -9.55
N VAL A 285 -5.94 -14.95 -9.07
CA VAL A 285 -6.03 -13.74 -9.90
C VAL A 285 -4.71 -13.41 -10.58
N PHE A 286 -3.61 -13.37 -9.85
CA PHE A 286 -2.34 -12.82 -10.30
C PHE A 286 -1.30 -13.89 -10.65
N GLY A 287 -1.40 -15.11 -10.12
CA GLY A 287 -0.37 -16.15 -10.22
C GLY A 287 0.45 -16.29 -8.95
N ASP A 288 1.51 -17.08 -9.01
CA ASP A 288 2.39 -17.35 -7.87
C ASP A 288 3.29 -16.17 -7.49
N TYR A 289 3.95 -16.28 -6.33
CA TYR A 289 4.90 -15.26 -5.89
C TYR A 289 6.15 -15.23 -6.78
N ILE A 290 6.44 -14.04 -7.31
CA ILE A 290 7.66 -13.76 -8.09
C ILE A 290 8.82 -13.48 -7.16
N SER A 291 8.57 -12.69 -6.12
CA SER A 291 9.58 -12.25 -5.16
C SER A 291 8.96 -12.07 -3.79
N ILE A 292 9.70 -12.47 -2.77
CA ILE A 292 9.32 -12.28 -1.35
C ILE A 292 10.45 -11.54 -0.65
N TYR A 293 10.13 -10.34 -0.17
CA TYR A 293 11.01 -9.54 0.68
C TYR A 293 10.24 -9.20 1.96
N ASP A 294 10.35 -10.10 2.93
CA ASP A 294 9.60 -10.05 4.17
C ASP A 294 10.17 -9.04 5.19
N ILE A 295 9.46 -8.88 6.31
CA ILE A 295 9.87 -7.93 7.36
C ILE A 295 11.19 -8.33 8.03
N GLN A 296 11.49 -9.63 8.16
CA GLN A 296 12.74 -10.09 8.78
C GLN A 296 13.94 -9.68 7.93
N ARG A 297 13.80 -9.87 6.62
CA ARG A 297 14.84 -9.50 5.64
C ARG A 297 15.00 -7.99 5.56
N ALA A 298 13.90 -7.25 5.55
CA ALA A 298 13.92 -5.79 5.53
C ALA A 298 14.58 -5.18 6.77
N VAL A 299 14.33 -5.75 7.96
CA VAL A 299 15.00 -5.36 9.21
C VAL A 299 16.48 -5.72 9.20
N ALA A 300 16.84 -6.92 8.73
CA ALA A 300 18.24 -7.36 8.60
C ALA A 300 19.04 -6.47 7.65
N ASP A 301 18.40 -5.98 6.60
CA ASP A 301 18.97 -5.06 5.61
C ASP A 301 18.97 -3.59 6.08
N LYS A 302 18.31 -3.31 7.21
CA LYS A 302 18.08 -1.95 7.72
C LYS A 302 17.25 -1.07 6.74
N ALA A 303 16.45 -1.71 5.90
CA ALA A 303 15.47 -1.03 5.06
C ALA A 303 14.25 -0.58 5.85
N THR A 304 13.95 -1.27 6.95
CA THR A 304 12.92 -0.92 7.94
C THR A 304 13.49 -1.06 9.35
N VAL A 305 12.80 -0.47 10.31
CA VAL A 305 13.17 -0.58 11.73
C VAL A 305 12.48 -1.79 12.38
N PRO A 306 13.07 -2.40 13.42
CA PRO A 306 12.40 -3.44 14.19
C PRO A 306 11.14 -2.89 14.86
N ILE A 307 10.07 -3.69 14.85
CA ILE A 307 8.84 -3.39 15.55
C ILE A 307 8.84 -4.16 16.87
N TYR A 308 8.76 -3.43 17.98
CA TYR A 308 8.59 -4.00 19.31
C TYR A 308 7.11 -3.94 19.66
N TYR A 309 6.49 -5.11 19.81
CA TYR A 309 5.09 -5.21 20.16
C TYR A 309 4.93 -5.32 21.68
N GLU A 310 4.14 -4.43 22.27
CA GLU A 310 3.73 -4.47 23.66
C GLU A 310 2.20 -4.48 23.74
N SER A 311 1.63 -5.56 24.27
CA SER A 311 0.19 -5.65 24.51
C SER A 311 -0.13 -5.14 25.90
N ARG A 312 -0.86 -4.04 25.99
CA ARG A 312 -1.37 -3.48 27.25
C ARG A 312 -2.88 -3.65 27.28
N ILE A 313 -3.36 -4.43 28.23
CA ILE A 313 -4.78 -4.59 28.47
C ILE A 313 -5.15 -3.66 29.60
N SER A 314 -5.94 -2.61 29.29
CA SER A 314 -6.65 -1.88 30.31
C SER A 314 -7.63 -2.85 30.98
N ARG A 315 -7.28 -3.36 32.15
CA ARG A 315 -8.20 -4.15 32.95
C ARG A 315 -9.32 -3.24 33.41
N LEU A 316 -10.40 -3.22 32.65
CA LEU A 316 -11.66 -2.85 33.22
C LEU A 316 -12.00 -3.89 34.27
N SER A 317 -12.09 -3.49 35.49
CA SER A 317 -13.00 -4.16 36.41
C SER A 317 -14.43 -3.74 35.99
N LEU A 318 -14.90 -4.30 34.86
CA LEU A 318 -16.32 -4.43 34.64
C LEU A 318 -16.81 -5.21 35.85
N ASN A 319 -17.65 -4.59 36.64
CA ASN A 319 -18.36 -5.28 37.69
C ASN A 319 -18.94 -6.53 37.07
N ALA A 320 -18.62 -7.69 37.64
CA ALA A 320 -19.11 -8.98 37.16
C ALA A 320 -20.65 -9.03 37.02
N THR A 321 -21.34 -8.03 37.51
CA THR A 321 -22.78 -7.77 37.41
C THR A 321 -23.21 -7.09 36.08
N GLU A 322 -22.30 -6.48 35.32
CA GLU A 322 -22.65 -5.79 34.06
C GLU A 322 -22.35 -6.64 32.81
N LEU A 323 -21.42 -7.58 32.87
CA LEU A 323 -21.13 -8.52 31.76
C LEU A 323 -22.35 -9.35 31.33
N PRO A 324 -23.15 -9.95 32.29
CA PRO A 324 -24.35 -10.68 31.93
C PRO A 324 -25.46 -9.83 31.33
N LYS A 325 -25.49 -8.52 31.61
CA LYS A 325 -26.49 -7.61 31.06
C LYS A 325 -26.20 -7.26 29.60
N LEU A 326 -24.92 -7.10 29.26
CA LEU A 326 -24.51 -6.83 27.86
C LEU A 326 -24.79 -8.02 26.94
N ASP A 327 -24.59 -9.25 27.42
CA ASP A 327 -24.89 -10.45 26.66
C ASP A 327 -26.42 -10.67 26.57
N ALA A 328 -27.18 -10.39 27.63
CA ALA A 328 -28.63 -10.53 27.66
C ALA A 328 -29.34 -9.42 26.84
N GLU A 329 -28.92 -8.16 26.94
CA GLU A 329 -29.42 -7.08 26.07
C GLU A 329 -29.07 -7.31 24.61
N PHE A 330 -27.93 -7.93 24.35
CA PHE A 330 -27.53 -8.30 22.98
C PHE A 330 -28.38 -9.45 22.42
N GLU A 331 -28.70 -10.46 23.22
CA GLU A 331 -29.60 -11.55 22.84
C GLU A 331 -31.03 -11.05 22.69
N GLU A 332 -31.53 -10.17 23.59
CA GLU A 332 -32.88 -9.61 23.54
C GLU A 332 -33.10 -8.71 22.31
N ILE A 333 -32.11 -7.94 21.89
CA ILE A 333 -32.15 -7.12 20.66
C ILE A 333 -32.03 -7.98 19.39
N THR A 334 -31.50 -9.19 19.49
CA THR A 334 -31.31 -10.10 18.35
C THR A 334 -32.32 -11.24 18.28
N GLU A 335 -33.09 -11.51 19.33
CA GLU A 335 -34.18 -12.48 19.36
C GLU A 335 -35.46 -11.87 18.75
N GLY A 336 -35.73 -12.15 17.51
CA GLY A 336 -37.05 -11.92 16.92
C GLY A 336 -37.07 -11.17 15.59
N GLU A 337 -35.98 -10.63 15.13
CA GLU A 337 -35.89 -10.02 13.79
C GLU A 337 -34.84 -10.72 12.93
N GLU A 338 -35.20 -11.05 11.70
CA GLU A 338 -34.27 -11.44 10.63
C GLU A 338 -33.42 -10.23 10.25
N LEU A 339 -32.54 -9.78 11.17
CA LEU A 339 -31.55 -8.75 10.89
C LEU A 339 -30.60 -9.25 9.81
N THR A 340 -30.42 -8.46 8.77
CA THR A 340 -29.45 -8.74 7.75
C THR A 340 -28.05 -8.87 8.40
N LYS A 341 -27.17 -9.67 7.82
CA LYS A 341 -25.80 -9.85 8.32
C LYS A 341 -25.06 -8.51 8.54
N LYS A 342 -25.45 -7.49 7.78
CA LYS A 342 -24.92 -6.13 7.86
C LYS A 342 -25.44 -5.38 9.10
N GLU A 343 -26.69 -5.55 9.44
CA GLU A 343 -27.31 -4.94 10.63
C GLU A 343 -26.79 -5.58 11.92
N LYS A 344 -26.64 -6.91 11.96
CA LYS A 344 -25.99 -7.62 13.07
C LYS A 344 -24.55 -7.16 13.29
N LEU A 345 -23.78 -6.91 12.22
CA LEU A 345 -22.44 -6.35 12.31
C LEU A 345 -22.41 -4.91 12.81
N LYS A 346 -23.38 -4.09 12.38
CA LYS A 346 -23.52 -2.71 12.86
C LYS A 346 -23.85 -2.64 14.36
N THR A 347 -24.75 -3.50 14.82
CA THR A 347 -25.15 -3.58 16.23
C THR A 347 -23.98 -4.07 17.11
N LYS A 348 -23.24 -5.10 16.66
CA LYS A 348 -22.00 -5.55 17.33
C LYS A 348 -20.95 -4.47 17.42
N TRP A 349 -20.77 -3.72 16.34
CA TRP A 349 -19.81 -2.62 16.31
C TRP A 349 -20.21 -1.48 17.24
N ALA A 350 -21.48 -1.11 17.27
CA ALA A 350 -22.01 -0.07 18.16
C ALA A 350 -21.85 -0.44 19.64
N ALA A 351 -22.16 -1.71 20.01
CA ALA A 351 -21.97 -2.21 21.36
C ALA A 351 -20.48 -2.22 21.77
N LEU A 352 -19.60 -2.65 20.87
CA LEU A 352 -18.16 -2.62 21.10
C LEU A 352 -17.63 -1.18 21.21
N GLU A 353 -18.12 -0.27 20.38
CA GLU A 353 -17.75 1.15 20.45
C GLU A 353 -18.20 1.80 21.76
N ALA A 354 -19.40 1.48 22.26
CA ALA A 354 -19.88 1.97 23.55
C ALA A 354 -18.98 1.45 24.70
N LEU A 355 -18.61 0.18 24.68
CA LEU A 355 -17.71 -0.42 25.68
C LEU A 355 -16.31 0.17 25.62
N VAL A 356 -15.73 0.31 24.44
CA VAL A 356 -14.38 0.87 24.23
C VAL A 356 -14.34 2.35 24.58
N GLY A 357 -15.42 3.09 24.28
CA GLY A 357 -15.58 4.51 24.53
C GLY A 357 -16.17 4.88 25.91
N ASP A 358 -16.18 3.96 26.87
CA ASP A 358 -16.59 4.29 28.24
C ASP A 358 -15.66 5.35 28.85
N PRO A 359 -16.19 6.45 29.43
CA PRO A 359 -15.38 7.55 29.94
C PRO A 359 -14.36 7.15 31.01
N LYS A 360 -14.68 6.20 31.88
CA LYS A 360 -13.74 5.68 32.88
C LYS A 360 -12.58 4.93 32.24
N ARG A 361 -12.89 4.18 31.22
CA ARG A 361 -11.88 3.45 30.43
C ARG A 361 -10.97 4.42 29.67
N ILE A 362 -11.54 5.43 29.03
CA ILE A 362 -10.79 6.47 28.31
C ILE A 362 -9.84 7.18 29.27
N ALA A 363 -10.30 7.56 30.47
CA ALA A 363 -9.47 8.20 31.47
C ALA A 363 -8.30 7.31 31.94
N LEU A 364 -8.54 6.00 32.14
CA LEU A 364 -7.46 5.04 32.48
C LEU A 364 -6.45 4.87 31.35
N ILE A 365 -6.92 4.79 30.11
CA ILE A 365 -6.06 4.70 28.93
C ILE A 365 -5.25 5.98 28.75
N ALA A 366 -5.86 7.15 28.93
CA ALA A 366 -5.17 8.44 28.87
C ALA A 366 -4.04 8.52 29.89
N ALA A 367 -4.29 8.13 31.15
CA ALA A 367 -3.29 8.12 32.20
C ALA A 367 -2.12 7.16 31.89
N ASP A 368 -2.41 5.96 31.39
CA ASP A 368 -1.38 5.00 31.01
C ASP A 368 -0.55 5.49 29.80
N LEU A 369 -1.21 6.08 28.79
CA LEU A 369 -0.53 6.65 27.63
C LEU A 369 0.41 7.79 28.01
N VAL A 370 -0.04 8.71 28.86
CA VAL A 370 0.78 9.83 29.34
C VAL A 370 2.02 9.29 30.06
N ALA A 371 1.83 8.44 31.06
CA ALA A 371 2.94 7.88 31.83
C ALA A 371 3.92 7.09 30.96
N HIS A 372 3.39 6.32 29.99
CA HIS A 372 4.22 5.57 29.06
C HIS A 372 5.01 6.47 28.11
N PHE A 373 4.38 7.49 27.54
CA PHE A 373 5.01 8.41 26.62
C PHE A 373 6.11 9.22 27.29
N GLU A 374 5.83 9.83 28.45
CA GLU A 374 6.81 10.59 29.22
C GLU A 374 8.04 9.75 29.57
N LYS A 375 7.84 8.54 30.06
CA LYS A 375 8.94 7.62 30.37
C LYS A 375 9.78 7.25 29.13
N ARG A 376 9.16 7.16 27.96
CA ARG A 376 9.89 6.90 26.72
C ARG A 376 10.70 8.10 26.25
N VAL A 377 10.11 9.29 26.34
CA VAL A 377 10.79 10.54 25.94
C VAL A 377 12.00 10.86 26.83
N GLU A 378 11.95 10.47 28.12
CA GLU A 378 13.14 10.53 28.99
C GLU A 378 14.33 9.71 28.47
N ALA A 379 14.05 8.59 27.78
CA ALA A 379 15.07 7.65 27.32
C ALA A 379 15.50 7.89 25.87
N MET A 380 14.63 8.48 25.04
CA MET A 380 14.87 8.67 23.60
C MET A 380 13.94 9.72 23.03
N ASP A 381 14.40 10.49 22.08
CA ASP A 381 13.50 11.32 21.27
C ASP A 381 12.54 10.43 20.47
N GLY A 382 11.26 10.80 20.46
CA GLY A 382 10.27 10.00 19.79
C GLY A 382 8.95 10.74 19.60
N LYS A 383 8.16 10.23 18.65
CA LYS A 383 6.81 10.69 18.33
C LYS A 383 5.83 9.56 18.62
N ALA A 384 4.59 9.91 18.92
CA ALA A 384 3.52 8.93 19.14
C ALA A 384 2.38 9.16 18.16
N MET A 385 1.81 8.07 17.64
CA MET A 385 0.58 8.09 16.87
C MET A 385 -0.44 7.20 17.57
N ILE A 386 -1.59 7.78 17.91
CA ILE A 386 -2.69 7.07 18.57
C ILE A 386 -3.79 6.86 17.52
N VAL A 387 -4.15 5.60 17.29
CA VAL A 387 -5.23 5.24 16.36
C VAL A 387 -6.44 4.78 17.16
N CYS A 388 -7.53 5.49 17.04
CA CYS A 388 -8.77 5.21 17.75
C CYS A 388 -9.76 4.46 16.87
N MET A 389 -10.66 3.70 17.51
CA MET A 389 -11.69 2.92 16.85
C MET A 389 -12.71 3.79 16.11
N SER A 390 -13.02 4.98 16.65
CA SER A 390 -13.94 5.94 16.05
C SER A 390 -13.51 7.38 16.29
N ARG A 391 -14.12 8.31 15.53
CA ARG A 391 -13.87 9.77 15.69
C ARG A 391 -14.27 10.25 17.07
N ARG A 392 -15.41 9.76 17.61
CA ARG A 392 -15.88 10.08 18.96
C ARG A 392 -14.83 9.70 19.99
N ILE A 393 -14.40 8.45 20.01
CA ILE A 393 -13.36 7.97 20.95
C ILE A 393 -12.06 8.77 20.81
N CYS A 394 -11.71 9.17 19.58
CA CYS A 394 -10.51 9.98 19.34
C CYS A 394 -10.61 11.37 20.02
N VAL A 395 -11.76 12.03 19.92
CA VAL A 395 -11.98 13.34 20.56
C VAL A 395 -12.07 13.19 22.06
N ASP A 396 -12.82 12.20 22.57
CA ASP A 396 -12.94 11.92 24.01
C ASP A 396 -11.56 11.62 24.63
N LEU A 397 -10.73 10.84 23.95
CA LEU A 397 -9.36 10.55 24.41
C LEU A 397 -8.46 11.79 24.36
N TYR A 398 -8.60 12.64 23.33
CA TYR A 398 -7.89 13.92 23.27
C TYR A 398 -8.24 14.79 24.48
N GLN A 399 -9.52 14.94 24.83
CA GLN A 399 -9.96 15.72 26.00
C GLN A 399 -9.35 15.16 27.28
N ALA A 400 -9.40 13.84 27.48
CA ALA A 400 -8.82 13.19 28.66
C ALA A 400 -7.28 13.37 28.74
N LEU A 401 -6.57 13.39 27.61
CA LEU A 401 -5.14 13.71 27.59
C LEU A 401 -4.85 15.16 27.98
N ILE A 402 -5.66 16.11 27.47
CA ILE A 402 -5.51 17.55 27.78
C ILE A 402 -5.90 17.86 29.23
N GLU A 403 -6.87 17.15 29.80
CA GLU A 403 -7.17 17.27 31.25
C GLU A 403 -5.96 16.84 32.10
N LEU A 404 -5.21 15.83 31.70
CA LEU A 404 -4.01 15.39 32.41
C LEU A 404 -2.78 16.26 32.12
N ARG A 405 -2.70 16.85 30.94
CA ARG A 405 -1.58 17.68 30.45
C ARG A 405 -2.12 18.88 29.69
N PRO A 406 -2.62 19.92 30.37
CA PRO A 406 -3.15 21.12 29.71
C PRO A 406 -2.14 21.80 28.78
N GLU A 407 -0.85 21.71 29.10
CA GLU A 407 0.25 22.26 28.34
C GLU A 407 0.46 21.57 26.98
N TRP A 408 -0.14 20.40 26.74
CA TRP A 408 -0.12 19.72 25.44
C TRP A 408 -1.17 20.25 24.46
N ALA A 409 -2.13 21.05 24.97
CA ALA A 409 -3.14 21.64 24.13
C ALA A 409 -2.58 22.78 23.28
N SER A 410 -3.09 22.91 22.07
CA SER A 410 -2.81 24.07 21.23
C SER A 410 -3.64 25.28 21.65
N ALA A 411 -3.02 26.43 21.77
CA ALA A 411 -3.70 27.67 22.11
C ALA A 411 -4.55 28.23 20.95
N SER A 412 -4.27 27.85 19.69
CA SER A 412 -5.06 28.26 18.54
C SER A 412 -4.99 27.26 17.37
N ASP A 413 -6.05 27.21 16.59
CA ASP A 413 -6.10 26.41 15.34
C ASP A 413 -5.59 27.18 14.10
N ASP A 414 -5.24 28.45 14.25
CA ASP A 414 -4.71 29.26 13.17
C ASP A 414 -3.22 29.00 12.95
N ASP A 415 -2.88 28.59 11.72
CA ASP A 415 -1.52 28.33 11.22
C ASP A 415 -0.68 29.62 11.09
N THR A 416 -0.79 30.56 12.02
CA THR A 416 0.02 31.76 12.04
C THR A 416 1.43 31.48 12.56
N GLU A 417 2.40 32.35 12.26
CA GLU A 417 3.82 32.18 12.62
C GLU A 417 4.07 31.93 14.11
N ALA A 418 3.11 32.31 14.98
CA ALA A 418 3.17 32.04 16.41
C ALA A 418 3.04 30.54 16.75
N GLU A 419 2.41 29.75 15.91
CA GLU A 419 2.32 28.29 16.07
C GLU A 419 3.60 27.54 15.65
N LYS A 420 4.48 28.18 14.91
CA LYS A 420 5.80 27.62 14.56
C LYS A 420 6.73 27.51 15.77
N ASN A 421 6.43 28.23 16.80
CA ASN A 421 7.19 28.25 18.04
C ASN A 421 6.44 27.52 19.13
N LYS A 422 6.77 26.24 19.30
CA LYS A 422 6.53 25.46 20.51
C LYS A 422 5.06 25.05 20.78
N ASP A 423 4.88 24.08 21.48
CA ASP A 423 3.99 23.78 22.58
C ASP A 423 2.66 23.11 22.28
N CYS A 424 2.29 22.82 21.02
CA CYS A 424 1.22 21.88 20.80
C CYS A 424 1.79 20.47 20.58
N VAL A 425 1.77 19.68 21.63
CA VAL A 425 2.30 18.32 21.61
C VAL A 425 1.33 17.36 20.98
N VAL A 426 -0.01 17.59 21.12
CA VAL A 426 -1.05 16.65 20.65
C VAL A 426 -2.02 17.32 19.69
N LYS A 427 -2.27 16.68 18.54
CA LYS A 427 -3.31 17.10 17.56
C LYS A 427 -4.19 15.92 17.16
N VAL A 428 -5.48 16.17 17.01
CA VAL A 428 -6.43 15.24 16.40
C VAL A 428 -6.38 15.43 14.87
N VAL A 429 -6.29 14.33 14.14
CA VAL A 429 -6.37 14.32 12.68
C VAL A 429 -7.54 13.44 12.26
N MET A 430 -8.60 14.07 11.74
CA MET A 430 -9.79 13.35 11.28
C MET A 430 -10.46 14.05 10.10
N THR A 431 -11.34 13.32 9.41
CA THR A 431 -12.21 13.87 8.35
C THR A 431 -13.51 14.35 8.96
N GLY A 432 -14.11 15.40 8.39
CA GLY A 432 -15.44 15.88 8.79
C GLY A 432 -16.57 15.20 8.03
N SER A 433 -17.77 15.30 8.61
CA SER A 433 -19.07 14.97 8.01
C SER A 433 -20.04 16.13 8.23
N ALA A 434 -21.10 16.22 7.43
CA ALA A 434 -22.11 17.26 7.54
C ALA A 434 -22.86 17.22 8.89
N ASP A 435 -22.89 16.06 9.53
CA ASP A 435 -23.63 15.81 10.78
C ASP A 435 -22.74 15.96 12.04
N ASP A 436 -21.49 16.45 11.89
CA ASP A 436 -20.56 16.56 13.01
C ASP A 436 -20.93 17.73 13.95
N GLY A 437 -20.97 17.44 15.25
CA GLY A 437 -21.29 18.41 16.30
C GLY A 437 -20.26 19.54 16.44
N PRO A 438 -20.61 20.63 17.13
CA PRO A 438 -19.74 21.79 17.29
C PRO A 438 -18.44 21.48 18.04
N GLU A 439 -18.44 20.49 18.94
CA GLU A 439 -17.26 20.02 19.69
C GLU A 439 -16.18 19.37 18.81
N TRP A 440 -16.55 18.93 17.61
CA TRP A 440 -15.60 18.30 16.67
C TRP A 440 -15.04 19.28 15.64
N GLN A 441 -15.71 20.43 15.45
CA GLN A 441 -15.30 21.43 14.46
C GLN A 441 -13.84 21.89 14.60
N PRO A 442 -13.28 22.09 15.82
CA PRO A 442 -11.88 22.46 15.99
C PRO A 442 -10.88 21.41 15.46
N HIS A 443 -11.32 20.15 15.32
CA HIS A 443 -10.51 19.04 14.88
C HIS A 443 -10.65 18.70 13.40
N ILE A 444 -11.67 19.28 12.72
CA ILE A 444 -11.97 19.06 11.31
C ILE A 444 -11.15 20.02 10.45
N ARG A 445 -10.31 19.48 9.60
CA ARG A 445 -9.40 20.26 8.74
C ARG A 445 -9.53 19.86 7.29
N SER A 446 -9.29 20.83 6.39
CA SER A 446 -9.17 20.58 4.95
C SER A 446 -8.02 19.59 4.65
N LYS A 447 -8.02 18.99 3.46
CA LYS A 447 -6.96 18.09 3.01
C LYS A 447 -5.58 18.75 3.10
N ASP A 448 -5.47 20.03 2.72
CA ASP A 448 -4.21 20.78 2.74
C ASP A 448 -3.71 21.05 4.17
N LYS A 449 -4.61 21.44 5.08
CA LYS A 449 -4.25 21.63 6.49
C LYS A 449 -3.79 20.32 7.13
N ARG A 450 -4.45 19.19 6.84
CA ARG A 450 -4.01 17.87 7.32
C ARG A 450 -2.64 17.49 6.76
N ARG A 451 -2.37 17.80 5.48
CA ARG A 451 -1.06 17.57 4.86
C ARG A 451 0.04 18.37 5.56
N LYS A 452 -0.20 19.65 5.85
CA LYS A 452 0.74 20.50 6.60
C LYS A 452 1.04 19.94 8.00
N LEU A 453 0.00 19.45 8.71
CA LEU A 453 0.19 18.77 10.00
C LEU A 453 1.06 17.51 9.87
N ALA A 454 0.86 16.71 8.82
CA ALA A 454 1.66 15.50 8.58
C ALA A 454 3.13 15.82 8.27
N ILE A 455 3.41 16.92 7.55
CA ILE A 455 4.79 17.38 7.29
C ILE A 455 5.45 17.89 8.58
N ARG A 456 4.69 18.54 9.44
CA ARG A 456 5.19 19.02 10.72
C ARG A 456 5.46 17.89 11.72
N PHE A 457 4.65 16.83 11.69
CA PHE A 457 4.83 15.62 12.50
C PHE A 457 6.08 14.85 12.09
#